data_d852138d751a41f8828ae236371a7b98
#
_entry.id   d852138d751a41f8828ae236371a7b98
#
_cell.length_a   1.000
_cell.length_b   1.000
_cell.length_c   1.000
_cell.angle_alpha   90.00
_cell.angle_beta   90.00
_cell.angle_gamma   90.00
#
_symmetry.space_group_name_H-M   'P 1'
#
loop_
_entity.id
_entity.type
_entity.pdbx_description
1 polymer ?
#
loop_
_entity_poly.entity_id
_entity_poly.type
_entity_poly.pdbx_seq_one_letter_code
_entity_poly.pdbx_strand_id
1 'polypeptide(L)'
;VAFALTALGAALAVALELLEALAIVLAVAVTRRASSAFAGAAAAVLVCVGVGVLLGPPLADKVAIQPLRLIVGIALLLFGMEWLRKGVLRLSGRRARSSSYEEFEEEREALGREDPVGEGFDWPGATVAFKGVLLEGVEVILIVAALAAQPSRRTAAYVGASVAAVAVVALGAFVHRPLRGLPETELKYVVGLMLTTFGTFFCAEGLGYEWPLGDAALLVVLGVWLAWSQALVRVVAR
;
A
#
# COMPACT_ATOMS: atom_id res chain seq x y z
N VAL A 1 16.90 -14.99 -0.14
CA VAL A 1 15.65 -14.97 -0.90
C VAL A 1 14.59 -14.25 -0.09
N ALA A 2 14.23 -14.70 1.12
CA ALA A 2 13.16 -14.10 1.93
C ALA A 2 13.39 -12.62 2.23
N PHE A 3 14.60 -12.20 2.60
CA PHE A 3 14.94 -10.80 2.83
C PHE A 3 14.61 -9.94 1.60
N ALA A 4 15.09 -10.34 0.43
CA ALA A 4 14.88 -9.57 -0.81
C ALA A 4 13.40 -9.49 -1.20
N LEU A 5 12.66 -10.60 -1.11
CA LEU A 5 11.22 -10.61 -1.40
C LEU A 5 10.44 -9.75 -0.41
N THR A 6 10.76 -9.83 0.89
CA THR A 6 10.08 -9.01 1.91
C THR A 6 10.38 -7.52 1.72
N ALA A 7 11.66 -7.16 1.48
CA ALA A 7 12.04 -5.78 1.25
C ALA A 7 11.41 -5.21 -0.03
N LEU A 8 11.41 -5.99 -1.12
CA LEU A 8 10.77 -5.59 -2.37
C LEU A 8 9.25 -5.46 -2.22
N GLY A 9 8.61 -6.43 -1.57
CA GLY A 9 7.16 -6.39 -1.31
C GLY A 9 6.75 -5.20 -0.47
N ALA A 10 7.48 -4.93 0.62
CA ALA A 10 7.27 -3.75 1.44
C ALA A 10 7.49 -2.46 0.64
N ALA A 11 8.58 -2.38 -0.15
CA ALA A 11 8.88 -1.19 -0.94
C ALA A 11 7.80 -0.91 -1.99
N LEU A 12 7.37 -1.91 -2.74
CA LEU A 12 6.35 -1.73 -3.78
C LEU A 12 4.98 -1.38 -3.18
N ALA A 13 4.58 -2.07 -2.11
CA ALA A 13 3.30 -1.80 -1.46
C ALA A 13 3.28 -0.38 -0.86
N VAL A 14 4.28 -0.03 -0.07
CA VAL A 14 4.36 1.31 0.55
C VAL A 14 4.49 2.41 -0.52
N ALA A 15 5.23 2.17 -1.61
CA ALA A 15 5.32 3.15 -2.69
C ALA A 15 3.96 3.43 -3.33
N LEU A 16 3.12 2.41 -3.53
CA LEU A 16 1.79 2.59 -4.11
C LEU A 16 0.88 3.42 -3.20
N GLU A 17 0.78 3.08 -1.91
CA GLU A 17 -0.05 3.83 -0.96
C GLU A 17 0.41 5.29 -0.83
N LEU A 18 1.73 5.50 -0.76
CA LEU A 18 2.27 6.86 -0.70
C LEU A 18 2.07 7.65 -2.00
N LEU A 19 2.01 6.99 -3.17
CA LEU A 19 1.69 7.65 -4.44
C LEU A 19 0.21 8.06 -4.47
N GLU A 20 -0.70 7.23 -3.96
CA GLU A 20 -2.12 7.58 -3.83
C GLU A 20 -2.32 8.74 -2.85
N ALA A 21 -1.70 8.67 -1.67
CA ALA A 21 -1.68 9.79 -0.71
C ALA A 21 -1.13 11.08 -1.34
N LEU A 22 -0.02 11.00 -2.08
CA LEU A 22 0.59 12.13 -2.78
C LEU A 22 -0.35 12.74 -3.81
N ALA A 23 -1.07 11.91 -4.58
CA ALA A 23 -2.04 12.37 -5.56
C ALA A 23 -3.14 13.21 -4.91
N ILE A 24 -3.71 12.74 -3.79
CA ILE A 24 -4.74 13.47 -3.04
C ILE A 24 -4.20 14.81 -2.52
N VAL A 25 -3.01 14.80 -1.89
CA VAL A 25 -2.40 16.03 -1.35
C VAL A 25 -2.13 17.06 -2.44
N LEU A 26 -1.61 16.61 -3.59
CA LEU A 26 -1.34 17.48 -4.74
C LEU A 26 -2.65 18.02 -5.36
N ALA A 27 -3.71 17.20 -5.46
CA ALA A 27 -5.01 17.65 -5.96
C ALA A 27 -5.56 18.78 -5.08
N VAL A 28 -5.54 18.60 -3.76
CA VAL A 28 -5.94 19.65 -2.81
C VAL A 28 -5.05 20.89 -2.91
N ALA A 29 -3.73 20.70 -2.99
CA ALA A 29 -2.76 21.80 -3.02
C ALA A 29 -2.90 22.70 -4.25
N VAL A 30 -3.26 22.13 -5.44
CA VAL A 30 -3.41 22.89 -6.68
C VAL A 30 -4.80 23.47 -6.86
N THR A 31 -5.83 22.90 -6.23
CA THR A 31 -7.22 23.31 -6.39
C THR A 31 -7.64 24.28 -5.30
N ARG A 32 -7.11 24.13 -4.12
CA ARG A 32 -7.42 24.94 -2.94
C ARG A 32 -6.18 25.66 -2.41
N ARG A 33 -5.87 25.52 -1.14
CA ARG A 33 -4.70 26.20 -0.53
C ARG A 33 -3.61 25.19 -0.16
N ALA A 34 -2.45 25.27 -0.81
CA ALA A 34 -1.34 24.35 -0.60
C ALA A 34 -0.89 24.26 0.87
N SER A 35 -0.82 25.40 1.58
CA SER A 35 -0.44 25.39 3.00
C SER A 35 -1.40 24.58 3.88
N SER A 36 -2.70 24.63 3.61
CA SER A 36 -3.72 23.86 4.34
C SER A 36 -3.67 22.38 3.97
N ALA A 37 -3.44 22.06 2.68
CA ALA A 37 -3.24 20.69 2.22
C ALA A 37 -2.04 20.03 2.92
N PHE A 38 -0.89 20.69 2.92
CA PHE A 38 0.31 20.17 3.59
C PHE A 38 0.18 20.10 5.11
N ALA A 39 -0.56 21.04 5.74
CA ALA A 39 -0.83 20.97 7.18
C ALA A 39 -1.72 19.77 7.53
N GLY A 40 -2.76 19.50 6.73
CA GLY A 40 -3.62 18.31 6.89
C GLY A 40 -2.82 17.02 6.71
N ALA A 41 -2.02 16.93 5.65
CA ALA A 41 -1.16 15.79 5.38
C ALA A 41 -0.14 15.56 6.52
N ALA A 42 0.54 16.60 7.00
CA ALA A 42 1.48 16.50 8.10
C ALA A 42 0.82 16.01 9.40
N ALA A 43 -0.38 16.51 9.71
CA ALA A 43 -1.15 16.04 10.86
C ALA A 43 -1.49 14.55 10.75
N ALA A 44 -1.91 14.07 9.57
CA ALA A 44 -2.17 12.65 9.34
C ALA A 44 -0.91 11.79 9.48
N VAL A 45 0.22 12.22 8.92
CA VAL A 45 1.52 11.53 9.08
C VAL A 45 1.90 11.42 10.55
N LEU A 46 1.75 12.49 11.34
CA LEU A 46 2.02 12.45 12.79
C LEU A 46 1.15 11.44 13.51
N VAL A 47 -0.15 11.36 13.16
CA VAL A 47 -1.07 10.35 13.71
C VAL A 47 -0.60 8.95 13.33
N CYS A 48 -0.28 8.72 12.05
CA CYS A 48 0.19 7.41 11.56
C CYS A 48 1.50 6.98 12.24
N VAL A 49 2.46 7.89 12.37
CA VAL A 49 3.72 7.62 13.09
C VAL A 49 3.44 7.29 14.55
N GLY A 50 2.57 8.06 15.23
CA GLY A 50 2.16 7.80 16.61
C GLY A 50 1.54 6.41 16.76
N VAL A 51 0.60 6.06 15.90
CA VAL A 51 -0.04 4.73 15.87
C VAL A 51 1.00 3.64 15.60
N GLY A 52 1.88 3.82 14.61
CA GLY A 52 2.92 2.86 14.26
C GLY A 52 3.91 2.60 15.41
N VAL A 53 4.31 3.65 16.14
CA VAL A 53 5.19 3.52 17.31
C VAL A 53 4.50 2.85 18.48
N LEU A 54 3.22 3.18 18.72
CA LEU A 54 2.47 2.63 19.84
C LEU A 54 2.07 1.16 19.63
N LEU A 55 1.75 0.77 18.40
CA LEU A 55 1.27 -0.58 18.09
C LEU A 55 2.38 -1.53 17.60
N GLY A 56 3.44 -1.01 16.99
CA GLY A 56 4.46 -1.82 16.35
C GLY A 56 5.24 -2.75 17.30
N PRO A 57 6.07 -2.22 18.23
CA PRO A 57 6.89 -3.07 19.10
C PRO A 57 6.10 -3.87 20.14
N PRO A 58 5.10 -3.30 20.85
CA PRO A 58 4.43 -4.02 21.94
C PRO A 58 3.59 -5.21 21.48
N LEU A 59 3.04 -5.18 20.25
CA LEU A 59 2.25 -6.29 19.73
C LEU A 59 3.14 -7.49 19.37
N ALA A 60 4.33 -7.21 18.82
CA ALA A 60 5.26 -8.26 18.39
C ALA A 60 5.85 -9.06 19.55
N ASP A 61 5.98 -8.45 20.73
CA ASP A 61 6.67 -9.07 21.87
C ASP A 61 5.71 -9.79 22.85
N LYS A 62 4.40 -9.53 22.79
CA LYS A 62 3.41 -10.04 23.76
C LYS A 62 2.50 -11.14 23.22
N VAL A 63 2.45 -11.37 21.92
CA VAL A 63 1.56 -12.35 21.30
C VAL A 63 2.36 -13.60 20.94
N ALA A 64 1.80 -14.80 21.22
CA ALA A 64 2.39 -16.06 20.78
C ALA A 64 2.58 -16.05 19.26
N ILE A 65 3.71 -16.54 18.78
CA ILE A 65 4.15 -16.41 17.39
C ILE A 65 3.15 -17.05 16.40
N GLN A 66 2.59 -18.20 16.72
CA GLN A 66 1.67 -18.92 15.82
C GLN A 66 0.34 -18.19 15.58
N PRO A 67 -0.43 -17.77 16.61
CA PRO A 67 -1.64 -16.98 16.40
C PRO A 67 -1.35 -15.66 15.67
N LEU A 68 -0.23 -15.01 15.97
CA LEU A 68 0.18 -13.78 15.30
C LEU A 68 0.41 -14.02 13.80
N ARG A 69 1.11 -15.10 13.43
CA ARG A 69 1.32 -15.48 12.02
C ARG A 69 0.00 -15.73 11.29
N LEU A 70 -0.95 -16.40 11.95
CA LEU A 70 -2.25 -16.67 11.36
C LEU A 70 -3.05 -15.38 11.11
N ILE A 71 -3.14 -14.50 12.12
CA ILE A 71 -3.85 -13.22 12.00
C ILE A 71 -3.23 -12.35 10.89
N VAL A 72 -1.91 -12.21 10.92
CA VAL A 72 -1.14 -11.48 9.91
C VAL A 72 -1.30 -12.11 8.52
N GLY A 73 -1.20 -13.44 8.44
CA GLY A 73 -1.40 -14.16 7.20
C GLY A 73 -2.78 -13.93 6.60
N ILE A 74 -3.83 -13.98 7.41
CA ILE A 74 -5.21 -13.69 6.98
C ILE A 74 -5.32 -12.24 6.49
N ALA A 75 -4.79 -11.27 7.22
CA ALA A 75 -4.83 -9.88 6.81
C ALA A 75 -4.14 -9.66 5.46
N LEU A 76 -2.89 -10.15 5.29
CA LEU A 76 -2.15 -10.07 4.03
C LEU A 76 -2.87 -10.79 2.89
N LEU A 77 -3.50 -11.94 3.16
CA LEU A 77 -4.24 -12.70 2.17
C LEU A 77 -5.47 -11.92 1.69
N LEU A 78 -6.23 -11.30 2.59
CA LEU A 78 -7.40 -10.49 2.25
C LEU A 78 -7.01 -9.26 1.42
N PHE A 79 -6.02 -8.50 1.85
CA PHE A 79 -5.51 -7.36 1.08
C PHE A 79 -4.93 -7.78 -0.26
N GLY A 80 -4.08 -8.81 -0.26
CA GLY A 80 -3.46 -9.33 -1.46
C GLY A 80 -4.48 -9.83 -2.49
N MET A 81 -5.48 -10.56 -2.06
CA MET A 81 -6.56 -11.05 -2.94
C MET A 81 -7.39 -9.90 -3.53
N GLU A 82 -7.70 -8.87 -2.74
CA GLU A 82 -8.45 -7.71 -3.24
C GLU A 82 -7.65 -6.96 -4.32
N TRP A 83 -6.35 -6.74 -4.10
CA TRP A 83 -5.49 -6.10 -5.08
C TRP A 83 -5.23 -6.98 -6.29
N LEU A 84 -5.03 -8.29 -6.09
CA LEU A 84 -4.84 -9.24 -7.18
C LEU A 84 -6.11 -9.33 -8.04
N ARG A 85 -7.29 -9.34 -7.43
CA ARG A 85 -8.59 -9.30 -8.12
C ARG A 85 -8.72 -8.03 -8.97
N LYS A 86 -8.43 -6.86 -8.39
CA LYS A 86 -8.44 -5.58 -9.12
C LYS A 86 -7.45 -5.61 -10.28
N GLY A 87 -6.24 -6.11 -10.05
CA GLY A 87 -5.20 -6.26 -11.07
C GLY A 87 -5.63 -7.18 -12.21
N VAL A 88 -6.18 -8.37 -11.91
CA VAL A 88 -6.68 -9.31 -12.92
C VAL A 88 -7.80 -8.69 -13.76
N LEU A 89 -8.78 -8.01 -13.13
CA LEU A 89 -9.88 -7.36 -13.85
C LEU A 89 -9.41 -6.23 -14.77
N ARG A 90 -8.39 -5.47 -14.35
CA ARG A 90 -7.81 -4.40 -15.17
C ARG A 90 -6.95 -4.94 -16.32
N LEU A 91 -6.13 -5.95 -16.05
CA LEU A 91 -5.29 -6.60 -17.07
C LEU A 91 -6.13 -7.38 -18.10
N SER A 92 -7.29 -7.92 -17.70
CA SER A 92 -8.23 -8.56 -18.63
C SER A 92 -9.10 -7.58 -19.43
N GLY A 93 -9.00 -6.28 -19.18
CA GLY A 93 -9.81 -5.25 -19.85
C GLY A 93 -11.26 -5.13 -19.35
N ARG A 94 -11.66 -5.90 -18.32
CA ARG A 94 -13.01 -5.85 -17.74
C ARG A 94 -13.24 -4.69 -16.80
N ARG A 95 -12.19 -4.02 -16.36
CA ARG A 95 -12.24 -2.80 -15.56
C ARG A 95 -11.30 -1.76 -16.15
N ALA A 96 -11.72 -0.49 -16.13
CA ALA A 96 -10.85 0.62 -16.53
C ALA A 96 -9.55 0.60 -15.72
N ARG A 97 -8.45 0.93 -16.37
CA ARG A 97 -7.19 1.18 -15.68
C ARG A 97 -7.40 2.45 -14.86
N SER A 98 -7.13 2.41 -13.56
CA SER A 98 -7.04 3.61 -12.74
C SER A 98 -5.58 3.89 -12.44
N SER A 99 -5.25 5.16 -12.37
CA SER A 99 -3.94 5.65 -11.99
C SER A 99 -4.10 6.72 -10.91
N SER A 100 -3.08 6.94 -10.10
CA SER A 100 -3.07 8.07 -9.15
C SER A 100 -3.24 9.41 -9.86
N TYR A 101 -2.94 9.47 -11.17
CA TYR A 101 -3.24 10.64 -11.98
C TYR A 101 -4.75 10.82 -12.22
N GLU A 102 -5.50 9.75 -12.49
CA GLU A 102 -6.95 9.82 -12.63
C GLU A 102 -7.61 10.17 -11.30
N GLU A 103 -7.17 9.56 -10.19
CA GLU A 103 -7.60 9.90 -8.84
C GLU A 103 -7.32 11.38 -8.49
N PHE A 104 -6.14 11.88 -8.90
CA PHE A 104 -5.81 13.30 -8.80
C PHE A 104 -6.78 14.19 -9.58
N GLU A 105 -7.11 13.86 -10.84
CA GLU A 105 -8.03 14.68 -11.65
C GLU A 105 -9.47 14.61 -11.12
N GLU A 106 -9.93 13.44 -10.68
CA GLU A 106 -11.26 13.27 -10.07
C GLU A 106 -11.39 14.10 -8.78
N GLU A 107 -10.41 14.03 -7.88
CA GLU A 107 -10.40 14.80 -6.65
C GLU A 107 -10.29 16.31 -6.94
N ARG A 108 -9.47 16.68 -7.91
CA ARG A 108 -9.35 18.07 -8.37
C ARG A 108 -10.66 18.61 -8.92
N GLU A 109 -11.39 17.82 -9.72
CA GLU A 109 -12.69 18.21 -10.24
C GLU A 109 -13.76 18.31 -9.13
N ALA A 110 -13.76 17.37 -8.18
CA ALA A 110 -14.66 17.38 -7.04
C ALA A 110 -14.46 18.64 -6.19
N LEU A 111 -13.22 18.94 -5.85
CA LEU A 111 -12.86 20.12 -5.05
C LEU A 111 -13.10 21.44 -5.80
N GLY A 112 -12.98 21.45 -7.14
CA GLY A 112 -13.26 22.62 -7.96
C GLY A 112 -14.75 23.01 -8.03
N ARG A 113 -15.65 22.12 -7.62
CA ARG A 113 -17.10 22.39 -7.52
C ARG A 113 -17.52 22.94 -6.15
N GLU A 114 -16.63 22.91 -5.18
CA GLU A 114 -16.89 23.47 -3.85
C GLU A 114 -16.77 25.00 -3.86
N ASP A 115 -17.31 25.64 -2.81
CA ASP A 115 -17.24 27.09 -2.64
C ASP A 115 -15.81 27.63 -2.71
N PRO A 116 -15.61 28.84 -3.27
CA PRO A 116 -14.31 29.47 -3.36
C PRO A 116 -13.59 29.53 -2.02
N VAL A 117 -12.28 29.30 -2.02
CA VAL A 117 -11.46 29.38 -0.82
C VAL A 117 -11.44 30.81 -0.30
N GLY A 118 -12.00 31.04 0.90
CA GLY A 118 -11.96 32.33 1.59
C GLY A 118 -10.57 32.75 2.04
N GLU A 119 -10.44 33.95 2.60
CA GLU A 119 -9.21 34.38 3.24
C GLU A 119 -8.94 33.57 4.52
N GLY A 120 -7.71 33.06 4.72
CA GLY A 120 -7.32 32.31 5.90
C GLY A 120 -7.03 30.84 5.66
N PHE A 121 -7.13 30.03 6.68
CA PHE A 121 -6.85 28.59 6.62
C PHE A 121 -8.04 27.84 6.01
N ASP A 122 -7.78 27.03 4.99
CA ASP A 122 -8.79 26.23 4.31
C ASP A 122 -9.01 24.90 5.05
N TRP A 123 -9.95 24.88 5.96
CA TRP A 123 -10.32 23.70 6.74
C TRP A 123 -10.85 22.52 5.90
N PRO A 124 -11.74 22.74 4.90
CA PRO A 124 -12.16 21.65 4.01
C PRO A 124 -10.99 21.00 3.30
N GLY A 125 -10.13 21.77 2.65
CA GLY A 125 -8.96 21.24 1.96
C GLY A 125 -8.00 20.50 2.92
N ALA A 126 -7.73 21.06 4.10
CA ALA A 126 -6.92 20.37 5.11
C ALA A 126 -7.55 19.05 5.56
N THR A 127 -8.89 19.01 5.70
CA THR A 127 -9.60 17.79 6.11
C THR A 127 -9.55 16.70 5.04
N VAL A 128 -9.71 17.06 3.76
CA VAL A 128 -9.59 16.11 2.64
C VAL A 128 -8.18 15.52 2.59
N ALA A 129 -7.15 16.38 2.63
CA ALA A 129 -5.76 15.92 2.66
C ALA A 129 -5.45 15.06 3.89
N PHE A 130 -5.96 15.44 5.08
CA PHE A 130 -5.80 14.65 6.30
C PHE A 130 -6.44 13.27 6.17
N LYS A 131 -7.70 13.19 5.73
CA LYS A 131 -8.41 11.90 5.59
C LYS A 131 -7.74 11.00 4.57
N GLY A 132 -7.37 11.52 3.40
CA GLY A 132 -6.68 10.75 2.37
C GLY A 132 -5.36 10.18 2.88
N VAL A 133 -4.47 11.02 3.39
CA VAL A 133 -3.18 10.55 3.94
C VAL A 133 -3.36 9.62 5.14
N LEU A 134 -4.39 9.81 5.96
CA LEU A 134 -4.67 8.93 7.09
C LEU A 134 -5.09 7.52 6.63
N LEU A 135 -5.96 7.43 5.61
CA LEU A 135 -6.42 6.15 5.07
C LEU A 135 -5.25 5.36 4.47
N GLU A 136 -4.50 5.98 3.57
CA GLU A 136 -3.32 5.34 2.95
C GLU A 136 -2.24 5.02 4.00
N GLY A 137 -2.04 5.90 4.97
CA GLY A 137 -1.11 5.68 6.07
C GLY A 137 -1.48 4.50 6.97
N VAL A 138 -2.77 4.27 7.21
CA VAL A 138 -3.25 3.07 7.93
C VAL A 138 -2.95 1.81 7.12
N GLU A 139 -3.14 1.81 5.79
CA GLU A 139 -2.79 0.68 4.93
C GLU A 139 -1.29 0.40 4.97
N VAL A 140 -0.45 1.44 4.89
CA VAL A 140 1.01 1.31 5.07
C VAL A 140 1.36 0.66 6.40
N ILE A 141 0.75 1.12 7.51
CA ILE A 141 1.01 0.57 8.85
C ILE A 141 0.63 -0.92 8.89
N LEU A 142 -0.54 -1.29 8.37
CA LEU A 142 -1.00 -2.67 8.37
C LEU A 142 -0.09 -3.58 7.54
N ILE A 143 0.30 -3.16 6.34
CA ILE A 143 1.19 -3.92 5.46
C ILE A 143 2.57 -4.09 6.10
N VAL A 144 3.17 -2.99 6.59
CA VAL A 144 4.51 -3.03 7.19
C VAL A 144 4.49 -3.83 8.49
N ALA A 145 3.49 -3.65 9.36
CA ALA A 145 3.35 -4.43 10.59
C ALA A 145 3.21 -5.92 10.30
N ALA A 146 2.41 -6.27 9.28
CA ALA A 146 2.23 -7.64 8.85
C ALA A 146 3.54 -8.27 8.35
N LEU A 147 4.27 -7.60 7.47
CA LEU A 147 5.56 -8.09 6.96
C LEU A 147 6.66 -8.12 8.03
N ALA A 148 6.62 -7.18 9.00
CA ALA A 148 7.57 -7.07 10.10
C ALA A 148 7.23 -7.98 11.31
N ALA A 149 6.10 -8.66 11.33
CA ALA A 149 5.65 -9.50 12.44
C ALA A 149 6.64 -10.63 12.75
N GLN A 150 7.32 -11.16 11.72
CA GLN A 150 8.39 -12.14 11.95
C GLN A 150 9.73 -11.44 12.24
N PRO A 151 10.43 -11.79 13.35
CA PRO A 151 11.71 -11.16 13.71
C PRO A 151 12.76 -11.22 12.59
N SER A 152 12.83 -12.33 11.86
CA SER A 152 13.78 -12.55 10.76
C SER A 152 13.52 -11.67 9.53
N ARG A 153 12.31 -11.13 9.38
CA ARG A 153 11.88 -10.30 8.23
C ARG A 153 11.70 -8.82 8.58
N ARG A 154 11.70 -8.50 9.87
CA ARG A 154 11.43 -7.14 10.38
C ARG A 154 12.33 -6.09 9.74
N THR A 155 13.65 -6.35 9.72
CA THR A 155 14.61 -5.42 9.10
C THR A 155 14.34 -5.22 7.60
N ALA A 156 14.02 -6.29 6.88
CA ALA A 156 13.73 -6.22 5.47
C ALA A 156 12.47 -5.38 5.19
N ALA A 157 11.40 -5.57 5.97
CA ALA A 157 10.17 -4.80 5.86
C ALA A 157 10.41 -3.30 6.10
N TYR A 158 11.13 -2.96 7.16
CA TYR A 158 11.43 -1.55 7.46
C TYR A 158 12.37 -0.92 6.43
N VAL A 159 13.38 -1.63 5.95
CA VAL A 159 14.28 -1.13 4.88
C VAL A 159 13.47 -0.85 3.62
N GLY A 160 12.63 -1.81 3.19
CA GLY A 160 11.80 -1.63 2.00
C GLY A 160 10.85 -0.44 2.13
N ALA A 161 10.14 -0.34 3.26
CA ALA A 161 9.24 0.77 3.53
C ALA A 161 9.95 2.14 3.57
N SER A 162 11.11 2.20 4.21
CA SER A 162 11.90 3.44 4.30
C SER A 162 12.43 3.89 2.93
N VAL A 163 12.91 2.95 2.12
CA VAL A 163 13.36 3.25 0.74
C VAL A 163 12.21 3.80 -0.09
N ALA A 164 11.03 3.17 -0.01
CA ALA A 164 9.85 3.64 -0.70
C ALA A 164 9.43 5.04 -0.24
N ALA A 165 9.38 5.28 1.07
CA ALA A 165 9.01 6.58 1.61
C ALA A 165 9.96 7.69 1.13
N VAL A 166 11.27 7.46 1.20
CA VAL A 166 12.26 8.42 0.70
C VAL A 166 12.10 8.66 -0.80
N ALA A 167 11.90 7.58 -1.58
CA ALA A 167 11.74 7.69 -3.04
C ALA A 167 10.49 8.50 -3.41
N VAL A 168 9.34 8.23 -2.77
CA VAL A 168 8.08 8.94 -3.09
C VAL A 168 8.12 10.39 -2.62
N VAL A 169 8.69 10.68 -1.45
CA VAL A 169 8.87 12.06 -0.97
C VAL A 169 9.80 12.83 -1.90
N ALA A 170 10.92 12.23 -2.32
CA ALA A 170 11.82 12.83 -3.29
C ALA A 170 11.12 13.08 -4.65
N LEU A 171 10.35 12.08 -5.13
CA LEU A 171 9.56 12.23 -6.34
C LEU A 171 8.58 13.41 -6.21
N GLY A 172 7.83 13.48 -5.11
CA GLY A 172 6.86 14.56 -4.86
C GLY A 172 7.48 15.94 -4.81
N ALA A 173 8.74 16.06 -4.33
CA ALA A 173 9.45 17.32 -4.28
C ALA A 173 9.93 17.82 -5.67
N PHE A 174 10.18 16.90 -6.61
CA PHE A 174 10.71 17.23 -7.95
C PHE A 174 9.65 17.23 -9.06
N VAL A 175 8.52 16.56 -8.85
CA VAL A 175 7.52 16.36 -9.91
C VAL A 175 6.40 17.39 -9.79
N HIS A 176 6.50 18.45 -10.60
CA HIS A 176 5.41 19.43 -10.80
C HIS A 176 4.29 18.91 -11.74
N ARG A 177 4.50 17.78 -12.40
CA ARG A 177 3.49 17.10 -13.22
C ARG A 177 3.28 15.72 -12.63
N PRO A 178 2.17 15.50 -11.92
CA PRO A 178 1.97 14.26 -11.20
C PRO A 178 1.86 13.08 -12.14
N LEU A 179 2.65 12.06 -11.87
CA LEU A 179 2.32 10.64 -11.97
C LEU A 179 1.86 10.11 -13.35
N ARG A 180 1.89 10.94 -14.43
CA ARG A 180 1.57 10.47 -15.79
C ARG A 180 2.58 9.41 -16.23
N GLY A 181 2.09 8.21 -16.51
CA GLY A 181 2.88 7.14 -17.11
C GLY A 181 3.44 6.11 -16.14
N LEU A 182 3.07 6.14 -14.86
CA LEU A 182 3.36 5.02 -13.96
C LEU A 182 2.49 3.81 -14.32
N PRO A 183 3.07 2.61 -14.42
CA PRO A 183 2.33 1.38 -14.71
C PRO A 183 1.65 0.84 -13.43
N GLU A 184 0.76 1.64 -12.83
CA GLU A 184 0.16 1.34 -11.51
C GLU A 184 -0.70 0.08 -11.53
N THR A 185 -1.39 -0.20 -12.64
CA THR A 185 -2.15 -1.44 -12.78
C THR A 185 -1.25 -2.66 -12.63
N GLU A 186 -0.10 -2.64 -13.28
CA GLU A 186 0.92 -3.69 -13.22
C GLU A 186 1.56 -3.76 -11.83
N LEU A 187 1.84 -2.61 -11.22
CA LEU A 187 2.38 -2.54 -9.86
C LEU A 187 1.36 -3.08 -8.83
N LYS A 188 0.10 -2.65 -8.88
CA LYS A 188 -0.98 -3.17 -8.02
C LYS A 188 -1.17 -4.68 -8.19
N TYR A 189 -1.05 -5.20 -9.43
CA TYR A 189 -1.07 -6.63 -9.68
C TYR A 189 0.11 -7.35 -9.02
N VAL A 190 1.34 -6.83 -9.17
CA VAL A 190 2.55 -7.42 -8.59
C VAL A 190 2.49 -7.40 -7.07
N VAL A 191 2.10 -6.27 -6.47
CA VAL A 191 1.94 -6.16 -5.01
C VAL A 191 0.87 -7.11 -4.52
N GLY A 192 -0.30 -7.16 -5.17
CA GLY A 192 -1.36 -8.11 -4.84
C GLY A 192 -0.87 -9.55 -4.86
N LEU A 193 -0.07 -9.90 -5.88
CA LEU A 193 0.55 -11.22 -5.98
C LEU A 193 1.51 -11.51 -4.83
N MET A 194 2.36 -10.54 -4.45
CA MET A 194 3.30 -10.68 -3.33
C MET A 194 2.60 -10.79 -1.99
N LEU A 195 1.62 -9.92 -1.71
CA LEU A 195 0.85 -9.96 -0.46
C LEU A 195 0.05 -11.26 -0.33
N THR A 196 -0.57 -11.75 -1.41
CA THR A 196 -1.27 -13.03 -1.42
C THR A 196 -0.31 -14.19 -1.16
N THR A 197 0.88 -14.13 -1.72
CA THR A 197 1.96 -15.12 -1.47
C THR A 197 2.35 -15.15 0.00
N PHE A 198 2.69 -14.00 0.58
CA PHE A 198 3.03 -13.90 2.01
C PHE A 198 1.85 -14.32 2.89
N GLY A 199 0.63 -13.90 2.54
CA GLY A 199 -0.57 -14.26 3.28
C GLY A 199 -0.78 -15.77 3.32
N THR A 200 -0.69 -16.45 2.18
CA THR A 200 -0.77 -17.92 2.09
C THR A 200 0.33 -18.59 2.91
N PHE A 201 1.57 -18.11 2.78
CA PHE A 201 2.72 -18.65 3.49
C PHE A 201 2.53 -18.54 5.01
N PHE A 202 2.15 -17.37 5.52
CA PHE A 202 1.98 -17.14 6.95
C PHE A 202 0.73 -17.81 7.52
N CYS A 203 -0.36 -17.93 6.76
CA CYS A 203 -1.52 -18.70 7.18
C CYS A 203 -1.14 -20.17 7.43
N ALA A 204 -0.39 -20.78 6.51
CA ALA A 204 0.04 -22.16 6.66
C ALA A 204 0.95 -22.33 7.89
N GLU A 205 1.95 -21.46 8.10
CA GLU A 205 2.80 -21.49 9.30
C GLU A 205 2.00 -21.26 10.59
N GLY A 206 1.02 -20.34 10.54
CA GLY A 206 0.14 -20.07 11.69
C GLY A 206 -0.76 -21.24 12.08
N LEU A 207 -1.10 -22.10 11.10
CA LEU A 207 -1.79 -23.36 11.32
C LEU A 207 -0.87 -24.53 11.70
N GLY A 208 0.43 -24.26 11.87
CA GLY A 208 1.41 -25.25 12.28
C GLY A 208 2.03 -26.06 11.13
N TYR A 209 1.79 -25.65 9.87
CA TYR A 209 2.44 -26.28 8.72
C TYR A 209 3.90 -25.85 8.59
N GLU A 210 4.80 -26.81 8.52
CA GLU A 210 6.22 -26.59 8.30
C GLU A 210 6.55 -26.76 6.79
N TRP A 211 7.05 -25.69 6.16
CA TRP A 211 7.38 -25.73 4.74
C TRP A 211 8.63 -26.58 4.52
N PRO A 212 8.58 -27.65 3.70
CA PRO A 212 9.74 -28.52 3.45
C PRO A 212 10.98 -27.79 2.91
N LEU A 213 10.75 -26.67 2.19
CA LEU A 213 11.78 -25.83 1.62
C LEU A 213 12.09 -24.59 2.48
N GLY A 214 11.54 -24.50 3.69
CA GLY A 214 11.63 -23.31 4.49
C GLY A 214 11.19 -22.06 3.71
N ASP A 215 11.92 -20.96 3.85
CA ASP A 215 11.63 -19.70 3.15
C ASP A 215 11.65 -19.78 1.61
N ALA A 216 12.29 -20.80 1.02
CA ALA A 216 12.28 -20.97 -0.43
C ALA A 216 10.91 -21.41 -0.96
N ALA A 217 10.03 -21.92 -0.10
CA ALA A 217 8.63 -22.22 -0.45
C ALA A 217 7.86 -20.98 -0.91
N LEU A 218 8.27 -19.78 -0.48
CA LEU A 218 7.70 -18.51 -1.00
C LEU A 218 7.76 -18.42 -2.52
N LEU A 219 8.85 -18.90 -3.15
CA LEU A 219 8.97 -18.89 -4.62
C LEU A 219 8.00 -19.87 -5.26
N VAL A 220 7.75 -21.00 -4.63
CA VAL A 220 6.76 -21.98 -5.11
C VAL A 220 5.36 -21.42 -5.01
N VAL A 221 4.99 -20.87 -3.86
CA VAL A 221 3.67 -20.22 -3.63
C VAL A 221 3.47 -19.04 -4.59
N LEU A 222 4.50 -18.22 -4.81
CA LEU A 222 4.48 -17.13 -5.79
C LEU A 222 4.23 -17.66 -7.20
N GLY A 223 4.92 -18.71 -7.61
CA GLY A 223 4.74 -19.35 -8.92
C GLY A 223 3.33 -19.89 -9.12
N VAL A 224 2.75 -20.53 -8.10
CA VAL A 224 1.37 -21.02 -8.11
C VAL A 224 0.38 -19.86 -8.28
N TRP A 225 0.48 -18.81 -7.47
CA TRP A 225 -0.41 -17.65 -7.58
C TRP A 225 -0.23 -16.90 -8.90
N LEU A 226 1.00 -16.80 -9.42
CA LEU A 226 1.26 -16.21 -10.72
C LEU A 226 0.58 -17.02 -11.85
N ALA A 227 0.77 -18.33 -11.85
CA ALA A 227 0.13 -19.22 -12.85
C ALA A 227 -1.39 -19.14 -12.80
N TRP A 228 -1.96 -19.17 -11.58
CA TRP A 228 -3.41 -19.08 -11.37
C TRP A 228 -3.97 -17.73 -11.81
N SER A 229 -3.35 -16.62 -11.41
CA SER A 229 -3.81 -15.27 -11.79
C SER A 229 -3.69 -15.02 -13.29
N GLN A 230 -2.65 -15.51 -13.96
CA GLN A 230 -2.50 -15.43 -15.42
C GLN A 230 -3.56 -16.27 -16.15
N ALA A 231 -3.91 -17.44 -15.61
CA ALA A 231 -5.02 -18.24 -16.14
C ALA A 231 -6.35 -17.47 -16.01
N LEU A 232 -6.61 -16.84 -14.86
CA LEU A 232 -7.80 -16.01 -14.65
C LEU A 232 -7.84 -14.82 -15.61
N VAL A 233 -6.74 -14.11 -15.83
CA VAL A 233 -6.68 -13.01 -16.82
C VAL A 233 -7.12 -13.49 -18.19
N ARG A 234 -6.62 -14.66 -18.65
CA ARG A 234 -6.99 -15.23 -19.96
C ARG A 234 -8.44 -15.67 -20.05
N VAL A 235 -8.98 -16.23 -18.98
CA VAL A 235 -10.40 -16.68 -18.94
C VAL A 235 -11.34 -15.48 -18.92
N VAL A 236 -11.02 -14.47 -18.13
CA VAL A 236 -11.85 -13.27 -17.96
C VAL A 236 -11.76 -12.33 -19.17
N ALA A 237 -10.65 -12.33 -19.91
CA ALA A 237 -10.49 -11.55 -21.15
C ALA A 237 -11.29 -12.08 -22.34
N ARG A 238 -11.78 -13.34 -22.27
CA ARG A 238 -12.68 -13.94 -23.27
C ARG A 238 -14.12 -13.52 -23.03
#